data_d4234a9250c07cb0b7243de274d6ead4
#
_entry.id   d4234a9250c07cb0b7243de274d6ead4
#
_cell.length_a   1.000
_cell.length_b   1.000
_cell.length_c   1.000
_cell.angle_alpha   90.00
_cell.angle_beta   90.00
_cell.angle_gamma   90.00
#
_symmetry.space_group_name_H-M   'P 1'
#
loop_
_entity.id
_entity.type
_entity.pdbx_description
1 polymer ?
#
loop_
_entity_poly.entity_id
_entity_poly.type
_entity_poly.pdbx_seq_one_letter_code
_entity_poly.pdbx_strand_id
1 'polypeptide(L)'
;LCHAASSLGEINIELRGNVVDFTCAVIASDSNKSVELGTWPTKQLQTSGDTTQPVAFTLKLEGCPPGSASITFSGTPAPGTTLLALDDAVMAQKVAIELHDSDRTRLPLEQASQTVGIDENGNAALTFFANYIALAAGVQPGIARADATFMINYN
;
A
#
# COMPACT_ATOMS: atom_id res chain seq x y z
N LEU A 1 13.59 -8.52 4.39
CA LEU A 1 13.42 -8.59 3.75
C LEU A 1 14.04 -8.37 2.64
N CYS A 2 14.42 -8.34 2.00
CA CYS A 2 14.98 -8.14 1.17
C CYS A 2 15.30 -8.84 0.27
N HIS A 3 15.46 -8.95 -0.54
CA HIS A 3 15.67 -9.64 -1.35
C HIS A 3 15.99 -9.24 -2.50
N ALA A 4 16.50 -9.51 -2.90
CA ALA A 4 17.14 -9.45 -3.88
C ALA A 4 16.49 -9.67 -5.10
N ALA A 5 15.56 -9.31 -5.27
CA ALA A 5 14.98 -9.57 -6.48
C ALA A 5 15.62 -8.82 -7.55
N SER A 6 15.73 -9.37 -8.62
CA SER A 6 16.36 -8.73 -9.75
C SER A 6 15.45 -8.58 -10.93
N SER A 7 14.19 -8.95 -10.81
CA SER A 7 13.26 -8.82 -11.92
C SER A 7 12.12 -7.93 -11.54
N LEU A 8 11.50 -7.35 -12.55
CA LEU A 8 10.32 -6.54 -12.32
C LEU A 8 9.25 -7.40 -11.70
N GLY A 9 8.53 -6.83 -10.82
CA GLY A 9 7.37 -7.48 -10.24
C GLY A 9 7.62 -8.11 -8.93
N GLU A 10 8.86 -8.23 -8.54
CA GLU A 10 9.10 -8.70 -7.20
C GLU A 10 9.23 -7.51 -6.31
N ILE A 11 8.27 -7.30 -5.43
CA ILE A 11 8.18 -6.08 -4.68
C ILE A 11 7.74 -6.36 -3.28
N ASN A 12 8.32 -5.60 -2.38
CA ASN A 12 7.84 -5.53 -1.02
C ASN A 12 7.47 -4.10 -0.73
N ILE A 13 6.25 -3.90 -0.28
CA ILE A 13 5.85 -2.62 0.26
C ILE A 13 6.05 -2.70 1.75
N GLU A 14 6.86 -1.81 2.27
CA GLU A 14 7.02 -1.71 3.71
C GLU A 14 6.12 -0.63 4.24
N LEU A 15 5.21 -1.00 5.10
CA LEU A 15 4.26 -0.08 5.67
C LEU A 15 4.65 0.19 7.12
N ARG A 16 4.80 1.46 7.44
CA ARG A 16 5.09 1.89 8.80
C ARG A 16 3.98 2.80 9.24
N GLY A 17 3.49 2.58 10.43
CA GLY A 17 2.38 3.35 10.93
C GLY A 17 2.75 4.05 12.21
N ASN A 18 2.14 5.19 12.41
CA ASN A 18 2.22 5.93 13.65
C ASN A 18 0.89 5.89 14.33
N VAL A 19 0.93 5.77 15.65
CA VAL A 19 -0.28 5.83 16.44
C VAL A 19 -0.55 7.30 16.72
N VAL A 20 -1.65 7.79 16.18
CA VAL A 20 -2.05 9.18 16.41
C VAL A 20 -2.73 9.31 17.76
N ASP A 21 -3.50 8.30 18.11
CA ASP A 21 -4.19 8.25 19.39
C ASP A 21 -3.71 6.99 20.11
N PHE A 22 -3.09 7.15 21.25
CA PHE A 22 -2.54 6.01 21.97
C PHE A 22 -3.62 5.07 22.51
N THR A 23 -4.90 5.44 22.41
CA THR A 23 -5.97 4.55 22.80
C THR A 23 -6.43 3.66 21.67
N CYS A 24 -5.81 3.74 20.50
CA CYS A 24 -6.17 2.93 19.34
C CYS A 24 -4.89 2.70 18.56
N ALA A 25 -4.44 1.47 18.50
CA ALA A 25 -3.12 1.16 17.97
C ALA A 25 -3.17 0.00 16.99
N VAL A 26 -2.24 0.00 16.04
CA VAL A 26 -2.04 -1.14 15.17
C VAL A 26 -1.38 -2.25 15.99
N ILE A 27 -1.81 -3.49 15.78
CA ILE A 27 -1.17 -4.61 16.48
C ILE A 27 0.31 -4.68 16.08
N ALA A 28 1.12 -5.24 16.97
CA ALA A 28 2.58 -5.20 16.80
C ALA A 28 3.02 -5.83 15.48
N SER A 29 2.38 -6.91 15.07
CA SER A 29 2.78 -7.59 13.83
C SER A 29 2.47 -6.78 12.58
N ASP A 30 1.59 -5.79 12.66
CA ASP A 30 1.21 -4.97 11.52
C ASP A 30 1.86 -3.59 11.55
N SER A 31 2.59 -3.25 12.59
CA SER A 31 3.21 -1.92 12.70
C SER A 31 4.35 -1.74 11.69
N ASN A 32 4.95 -2.84 11.26
CA ASN A 32 5.95 -2.84 10.19
C ASN A 32 5.59 -3.97 9.25
N LYS A 33 4.73 -3.68 8.29
CA LYS A 33 4.18 -4.71 7.45
C LYS A 33 4.85 -4.72 6.08
N SER A 34 5.21 -5.90 5.61
CA SER A 34 5.70 -6.09 4.26
C SER A 34 4.61 -6.76 3.44
N VAL A 35 4.36 -6.20 2.27
CA VAL A 35 3.37 -6.74 1.34
C VAL A 35 4.10 -7.10 0.06
N GLU A 36 4.05 -8.38 -0.31
CA GLU A 36 4.68 -8.84 -1.53
C GLU A 36 3.68 -8.83 -2.66
N LEU A 37 4.00 -8.13 -3.72
CA LEU A 37 3.11 -8.03 -4.87
C LEU A 37 3.40 -9.09 -5.95
N GLY A 38 4.44 -9.88 -5.76
CA GLY A 38 4.77 -10.97 -6.68
C GLY A 38 5.68 -10.52 -7.80
N THR A 39 6.01 -11.46 -8.66
CA THR A 39 6.88 -11.24 -9.81
C THR A 39 6.04 -11.30 -11.07
N TRP A 40 6.12 -10.27 -11.89
CA TRP A 40 5.27 -10.14 -13.07
C TRP A 40 6.11 -9.82 -14.29
N PRO A 41 5.80 -10.38 -15.45
CA PRO A 41 6.52 -10.03 -16.67
C PRO A 41 6.13 -8.63 -17.15
N THR A 42 7.07 -7.95 -17.79
CA THR A 42 6.82 -6.60 -18.28
C THR A 42 5.70 -6.55 -19.32
N LYS A 43 5.44 -7.67 -19.99
CA LYS A 43 4.37 -7.67 -20.97
C LYS A 43 2.99 -7.46 -20.37
N GLN A 44 2.85 -7.58 -19.07
CA GLN A 44 1.59 -7.25 -18.40
C GLN A 44 1.42 -5.77 -18.19
N LEU A 45 2.46 -4.98 -18.42
CA LEU A 45 2.47 -3.55 -18.14
C LEU A 45 2.93 -2.80 -19.39
N GLN A 46 2.29 -3.05 -20.52
CA GLN A 46 2.76 -2.52 -21.81
C GLN A 46 2.22 -1.13 -22.12
N THR A 47 1.06 -0.80 -21.62
CA THR A 47 0.45 0.48 -21.88
C THR A 47 0.15 1.20 -20.58
N SER A 48 0.12 2.52 -20.65
CA SER A 48 -0.23 3.33 -19.50
C SER A 48 -1.56 2.87 -18.92
N GLY A 49 -1.60 2.64 -17.63
CA GLY A 49 -2.81 2.18 -16.96
C GLY A 49 -2.92 0.67 -16.79
N ASP A 50 -2.07 -0.11 -17.45
CA ASP A 50 -2.08 -1.56 -17.23
C ASP A 50 -1.67 -1.87 -15.79
N THR A 51 -2.32 -2.87 -15.20
CA THR A 51 -2.06 -3.23 -13.81
C THR A 51 -1.79 -4.73 -13.71
N THR A 52 -1.09 -5.11 -12.64
CA THR A 52 -0.98 -6.50 -12.24
C THR A 52 -2.15 -6.84 -11.32
N GLN A 53 -2.27 -8.10 -10.95
CA GLN A 53 -3.35 -8.51 -10.08
C GLN A 53 -3.18 -7.94 -8.68
N PRO A 54 -4.26 -7.41 -8.09
CA PRO A 54 -4.17 -6.84 -6.74
C PRO A 54 -3.87 -7.91 -5.70
N VAL A 55 -3.08 -7.52 -4.71
CA VAL A 55 -2.75 -8.37 -3.58
C VAL A 55 -3.37 -7.73 -2.34
N ALA A 56 -4.14 -8.51 -1.59
CA ALA A 56 -4.81 -8.02 -0.40
C ALA A 56 -3.86 -8.00 0.79
N PHE A 57 -4.02 -6.99 1.63
CA PHE A 57 -3.35 -6.96 2.92
C PHE A 57 -4.26 -6.29 3.94
N THR A 58 -4.09 -6.66 5.21
CA THR A 58 -4.98 -6.20 6.27
C THR A 58 -4.16 -5.57 7.38
N LEU A 59 -4.63 -4.45 7.89
CA LEU A 59 -4.08 -3.80 9.07
C LEU A 59 -5.09 -3.96 10.20
N LYS A 60 -4.63 -4.51 11.32
CA LYS A 60 -5.50 -4.78 12.47
C LYS A 60 -5.22 -3.79 13.57
N LEU A 61 -6.28 -3.25 14.13
CA LEU A 61 -6.23 -2.31 15.23
C LEU A 61 -6.74 -2.98 16.49
N GLU A 62 -6.20 -2.56 17.64
CA GLU A 62 -6.61 -3.08 18.94
C GLU A 62 -6.64 -1.97 19.96
N GLY A 63 -7.38 -2.21 21.03
CA GLY A 63 -7.45 -1.27 22.14
C GLY A 63 -8.18 0.01 21.82
N CYS A 64 -9.03 -0.01 20.82
CA CYS A 64 -9.76 1.18 20.39
C CYS A 64 -11.05 1.34 21.18
N PRO A 65 -11.39 2.58 21.57
CA PRO A 65 -12.71 2.84 22.16
C PRO A 65 -13.80 2.66 21.09
N PRO A 66 -15.06 2.59 21.50
CA PRO A 66 -16.15 2.53 20.51
C PRO A 66 -16.09 3.69 19.53
N GLY A 67 -16.37 3.40 18.28
CA GLY A 67 -16.31 4.40 17.24
C GLY A 67 -15.95 3.77 15.91
N SER A 68 -15.26 4.53 15.07
CA SER A 68 -14.83 4.06 13.76
C SER A 68 -13.42 4.54 13.47
N ALA A 69 -12.76 3.83 12.56
CA ALA A 69 -11.39 4.14 12.19
C ALA A 69 -11.20 4.05 10.69
N SER A 70 -10.27 4.81 10.18
CA SER A 70 -9.82 4.74 8.79
C SER A 70 -8.31 4.87 8.76
N ILE A 71 -7.74 4.64 7.59
CA ILE A 71 -6.29 4.70 7.40
C ILE A 71 -6.00 5.67 6.26
N THR A 72 -4.96 6.48 6.44
CA THR A 72 -4.42 7.33 5.38
C THR A 72 -3.00 6.86 5.11
N PHE A 73 -2.70 6.57 3.85
CA PHE A 73 -1.35 6.20 3.44
C PHE A 73 -0.60 7.41 2.92
N SER A 74 0.68 7.50 3.26
CA SER A 74 1.56 8.58 2.83
C SER A 74 2.82 7.98 2.26
N GLY A 75 3.40 8.67 1.29
CA GLY A 75 4.65 8.25 0.69
C GLY A 75 5.02 9.23 -0.41
N THR A 76 6.04 8.89 -1.16
CA THR A 76 6.45 9.72 -2.28
C THR A 76 5.56 9.42 -3.47
N PRO A 77 4.83 10.41 -3.99
CA PRO A 77 3.97 10.15 -5.15
C PRO A 77 4.80 10.06 -6.43
N ALA A 78 4.36 9.22 -7.34
CA ALA A 78 4.92 9.24 -8.68
C ALA A 78 4.59 10.59 -9.32
N PRO A 79 5.51 11.18 -10.11
CA PRO A 79 5.32 12.55 -10.61
C PRO A 79 3.97 12.75 -11.30
N GLY A 80 3.26 13.78 -10.88
CA GLY A 80 1.97 14.11 -11.46
C GLY A 80 0.83 13.20 -11.07
N THR A 81 1.02 12.36 -10.07
CA THR A 81 0.00 11.38 -9.68
C THR A 81 -0.16 11.34 -8.17
N THR A 82 -1.14 10.55 -7.71
CA THR A 82 -1.30 10.22 -6.30
C THR A 82 -0.95 8.76 -6.05
N LEU A 83 -0.24 8.13 -6.98
CA LEU A 83 0.23 6.75 -6.86
C LEU A 83 1.56 6.74 -6.12
N LEU A 84 1.86 5.61 -5.50
CA LEU A 84 3.10 5.48 -4.74
C LEU A 84 4.27 5.20 -5.69
N ALA A 85 5.29 6.06 -5.64
CA ALA A 85 6.47 5.88 -6.47
C ALA A 85 7.34 4.75 -5.94
N LEU A 86 8.09 4.14 -6.85
CA LEU A 86 9.13 3.19 -6.45
C LEU A 86 10.31 3.94 -5.85
N ASP A 87 11.07 3.23 -5.00
CA ASP A 87 12.08 3.88 -4.16
C ASP A 87 13.24 4.51 -4.90
N ASP A 88 13.70 3.90 -5.97
CA ASP A 88 14.97 4.27 -6.52
C ASP A 88 14.91 4.38 -8.03
N ALA A 89 15.68 5.32 -8.58
CA ALA A 89 15.72 5.51 -10.01
C ALA A 89 16.31 4.32 -10.77
N VAL A 90 17.09 3.48 -10.11
CA VAL A 90 17.63 2.29 -10.75
C VAL A 90 16.65 1.12 -10.75
N MET A 91 15.52 1.31 -10.08
CA MET A 91 14.49 0.30 -10.05
C MET A 91 13.74 0.26 -11.38
N ALA A 92 12.73 -0.60 -11.44
CA ALA A 92 11.85 -0.65 -12.60
C ALA A 92 11.33 0.74 -12.93
N GLN A 93 11.29 1.08 -14.20
CA GLN A 93 10.93 2.42 -14.63
C GLN A 93 9.54 2.44 -15.24
N LYS A 94 8.87 3.57 -15.10
CA LYS A 94 7.53 3.80 -15.64
C LYS A 94 6.48 2.93 -14.96
N VAL A 95 6.76 2.57 -13.71
CA VAL A 95 5.88 1.74 -12.88
C VAL A 95 5.69 2.44 -11.56
N ALA A 96 4.50 2.37 -11.03
CA ALA A 96 4.19 2.83 -9.68
C ALA A 96 3.34 1.76 -9.00
N ILE A 97 2.98 2.02 -7.76
CA ILE A 97 2.10 1.16 -6.99
C ILE A 97 0.78 1.86 -6.79
N GLU A 98 -0.29 1.16 -7.09
CA GLU A 98 -1.63 1.64 -6.90
C GLU A 98 -2.22 0.96 -5.66
N LEU A 99 -2.73 1.76 -4.74
CA LEU A 99 -3.40 1.25 -3.55
C LEU A 99 -4.90 1.35 -3.76
N HIS A 100 -5.61 0.38 -3.22
CA HIS A 100 -7.07 0.33 -3.30
C HIS A 100 -7.66 0.11 -1.93
N ASP A 101 -8.81 0.68 -1.71
CA ASP A 101 -9.59 0.47 -0.51
C ASP A 101 -10.26 -0.92 -0.55
N SER A 102 -10.98 -1.26 0.49
CA SER A 102 -11.60 -2.58 0.60
C SER A 102 -12.65 -2.83 -0.48
N ASP A 103 -13.26 -1.79 -1.00
CA ASP A 103 -14.23 -1.90 -2.09
C ASP A 103 -13.55 -1.91 -3.47
N ARG A 104 -12.21 -1.95 -3.49
CA ARG A 104 -11.39 -1.99 -4.70
C ARG A 104 -11.39 -0.71 -5.50
N THR A 105 -11.88 0.38 -4.94
CA THR A 105 -11.70 1.69 -5.56
C THR A 105 -10.30 2.20 -5.23
N ARG A 106 -9.73 2.97 -6.16
CA ARG A 106 -8.40 3.52 -5.94
C ARG A 106 -8.39 4.39 -4.68
N LEU A 107 -7.37 4.20 -3.87
CA LEU A 107 -7.16 5.00 -2.67
C LEU A 107 -5.91 5.83 -2.89
N PRO A 108 -6.05 7.11 -3.23
CA PRO A 108 -4.88 7.96 -3.45
C PRO A 108 -4.09 8.16 -2.15
N LEU A 109 -2.82 8.46 -2.29
CA LEU A 109 -2.02 8.86 -1.15
C LEU A 109 -2.64 10.10 -0.52
N GLU A 110 -2.51 10.22 0.78
CA GLU A 110 -2.98 11.38 1.57
C GLU A 110 -4.50 11.49 1.65
N GLN A 111 -5.23 10.47 1.26
CA GLN A 111 -6.68 10.43 1.44
C GLN A 111 -7.06 9.32 2.40
N ALA A 112 -8.04 9.60 3.24
CA ALA A 112 -8.52 8.62 4.21
C ALA A 112 -9.31 7.53 3.50
N SER A 113 -9.12 6.29 3.95
CA SER A 113 -9.92 5.17 3.50
C SER A 113 -11.34 5.27 4.03
N GLN A 114 -12.19 4.34 3.61
CA GLN A 114 -13.49 4.20 4.24
C GLN A 114 -13.32 3.83 5.70
N THR A 115 -14.28 4.25 6.51
CA THR A 115 -14.24 3.94 7.94
C THR A 115 -14.75 2.53 8.20
N VAL A 116 -14.21 1.93 9.24
CA VAL A 116 -14.62 0.61 9.70
C VAL A 116 -15.00 0.76 11.17
N GLY A 117 -16.12 0.16 11.56
CA GLY A 117 -16.55 0.22 12.95
C GLY A 117 -15.65 -0.59 13.86
N ILE A 118 -15.40 -0.06 15.05
CA ILE A 118 -14.67 -0.77 16.10
C ILE A 118 -15.65 -1.74 16.74
N ASP A 119 -15.24 -3.00 16.89
CA ASP A 119 -16.13 -3.99 17.50
C ASP A 119 -16.16 -3.83 19.01
N GLU A 120 -16.99 -4.64 19.69
CA GLU A 120 -17.17 -4.51 21.12
C GLU A 120 -15.92 -4.90 21.92
N ASN A 121 -14.96 -5.56 21.30
CA ASN A 121 -13.71 -5.91 21.94
C ASN A 121 -12.63 -4.87 21.72
N GLY A 122 -12.93 -3.77 21.02
CA GLY A 122 -11.96 -2.74 20.74
C GLY A 122 -11.09 -3.04 19.52
N ASN A 123 -11.52 -3.93 18.65
CA ASN A 123 -10.73 -4.35 17.50
C ASN A 123 -11.37 -3.90 16.19
N ALA A 124 -10.53 -3.72 15.19
CA ALA A 124 -10.99 -3.46 13.84
C ALA A 124 -9.96 -4.02 12.87
N ALA A 125 -10.41 -4.39 11.68
CA ALA A 125 -9.53 -4.86 10.63
C ALA A 125 -9.88 -4.10 9.36
N LEU A 126 -8.87 -3.49 8.73
CA LEU A 126 -9.05 -2.75 7.50
C LEU A 126 -8.26 -3.46 6.42
N THR A 127 -8.93 -3.85 5.35
CA THR A 127 -8.31 -4.57 4.25
C THR A 127 -8.15 -3.65 3.06
N PHE A 128 -6.99 -3.73 2.43
CA PHE A 128 -6.63 -2.93 1.28
C PHE A 128 -6.04 -3.83 0.21
N PHE A 129 -5.84 -3.29 -0.98
CA PHE A 129 -5.22 -4.02 -2.06
C PHE A 129 -4.13 -3.16 -2.67
N ALA A 130 -3.11 -3.81 -3.21
CA ALA A 130 -2.02 -3.11 -3.87
C ALA A 130 -1.61 -3.86 -5.12
N ASN A 131 -1.23 -3.12 -6.15
CA ASN A 131 -0.75 -3.71 -7.39
C ASN A 131 0.19 -2.73 -8.08
N TYR A 132 0.96 -3.25 -9.01
CA TYR A 132 1.74 -2.40 -9.90
C TYR A 132 0.82 -1.76 -10.93
N ILE A 133 1.20 -0.58 -11.40
CA ILE A 133 0.51 0.08 -12.49
C ILE A 133 1.56 0.72 -13.40
N ALA A 134 1.36 0.58 -14.70
CA ALA A 134 2.24 1.19 -15.69
C ALA A 134 1.88 2.67 -15.83
N LEU A 135 2.87 3.52 -15.76
CA LEU A 135 2.67 4.95 -15.94
C LEU A 135 2.74 5.35 -17.41
N ALA A 136 3.43 4.57 -18.22
CA ALA A 136 3.60 4.84 -19.63
C ALA A 136 4.00 3.55 -20.32
N ALA A 137 4.00 3.55 -21.62
CA ALA A 137 4.53 2.43 -22.40
C ALA A 137 6.03 2.33 -22.19
N GLY A 138 6.59 1.16 -22.39
CA GLY A 138 8.03 0.97 -22.29
C GLY A 138 8.53 0.72 -20.87
N VAL A 139 7.73 0.04 -20.06
CA VAL A 139 8.15 -0.33 -18.71
C VAL A 139 9.45 -1.11 -18.78
N GLN A 140 10.41 -0.73 -17.95
CA GLN A 140 11.71 -1.37 -17.88
C GLN A 140 11.74 -2.35 -16.71
N PRO A 141 12.34 -3.55 -16.91
CA PRO A 141 12.48 -4.50 -15.82
C PRO A 141 13.47 -3.99 -14.77
N GLY A 142 13.36 -4.50 -13.58
CA GLY A 142 14.24 -4.14 -12.49
C GLY A 142 13.60 -4.46 -11.17
N ILE A 143 14.33 -4.21 -10.10
CA ILE A 143 13.80 -4.34 -8.76
C ILE A 143 12.74 -3.26 -8.57
N ALA A 144 11.61 -3.65 -7.99
CA ALA A 144 10.52 -2.71 -7.77
C ALA A 144 10.06 -2.83 -6.33
N ARG A 145 10.30 -1.78 -5.57
CA ARG A 145 9.85 -1.72 -4.18
C ARG A 145 9.60 -0.28 -3.79
N ALA A 146 8.82 -0.09 -2.75
CA ALA A 146 8.49 1.24 -2.27
C ALA A 146 8.21 1.16 -0.77
N ASP A 147 8.32 2.31 -0.13
CA ASP A 147 7.97 2.47 1.27
C ASP A 147 6.80 3.42 1.38
N ALA A 148 5.91 3.11 2.29
CA ALA A 148 4.83 4.03 2.63
C ALA A 148 4.64 3.99 4.13
N THR A 149 4.06 5.06 4.65
CA THR A 149 3.64 5.11 6.04
C THR A 149 2.13 5.19 6.07
N PHE A 150 1.55 4.86 7.21
CA PHE A 150 0.10 5.00 7.36
C PHE A 150 -0.20 5.65 8.70
N MET A 151 -1.35 6.30 8.74
CA MET A 151 -1.83 6.97 9.92
C MET A 151 -3.24 6.49 10.22
N ILE A 152 -3.51 6.21 11.49
CA ILE A 152 -4.84 5.83 11.93
C ILE A 152 -5.62 7.09 12.20
N ASN A 153 -6.81 7.17 11.59
CA ASN A 153 -7.76 8.24 11.88
C ASN A 153 -8.89 7.61 12.69
N TYR A 154 -9.11 8.12 13.89
CA TYR A 154 -10.12 7.56 14.79
C TYR A 154 -11.20 8.60 15.06
N ASN A 155 -12.45 8.13 14.99
CA ASN A 155 -13.59 8.99 15.29
C ASN A 155 -14.38 8.45 16.44
#